data_21d9c14dbde219f5da001a608488ccac
#
_entry.id   21d9c14dbde219f5da001a608488ccac
#
_cell.length_a   1.000
_cell.length_b   1.000
_cell.length_c   1.000
_cell.angle_alpha   90.00
_cell.angle_beta   90.00
_cell.angle_gamma   90.00
#
_symmetry.space_group_name_H-M   'P 1'
#
loop_
_entity.id
_entity.type
_entity.pdbx_description
1 polymer ?
#
loop_
_entity_poly.entity_id
_entity_poly.type
_entity_poly.pdbx_seq_one_letter_code
_entity_poly.pdbx_strand_id
1 'polypeptide(L)'
;MITISQKGNFSKTYDYLMKMKDPVRKQLLDRYGQRGVQLLMQATPKDTGLTAGSWSYDIIQKKNSISIVFNNSNIQNGVPIAVILQYGHATNNGGWVEGVDYINPALTPLFEELVDEAWKEVTRL
;
A
#
# COMPACT_ATOMS: atom_id res chain seq x y z
N MET A 1 -3.74 6.25 -11.46
CA MET A 1 -3.29 5.12 -10.65
C MET A 1 -2.11 5.53 -9.78
N ILE A 2 -2.16 5.18 -8.52
CA ILE A 2 -1.04 5.42 -7.62
C ILE A 2 -0.42 4.09 -7.25
N THR A 3 0.88 3.99 -7.41
CA THR A 3 1.62 2.83 -6.95
C THR A 3 2.52 3.26 -5.78
N ILE A 4 2.36 2.59 -4.65
CA ILE A 4 3.15 2.86 -3.45
C ILE A 4 4.12 1.70 -3.28
N SER A 5 5.41 2.01 -3.14
CA SER A 5 6.45 1.02 -2.97
C SER A 5 7.20 1.25 -1.67
N GLN A 6 7.38 0.20 -0.89
CA GLN A 6 8.28 0.22 0.25
C GLN A 6 9.65 -0.27 -0.20
N LYS A 7 10.67 0.55 -0.01
CA LYS A 7 12.04 0.22 -0.37
C LYS A 7 12.84 -0.20 0.85
N GLY A 8 13.69 -1.19 0.68
CA GLY A 8 14.56 -1.71 1.73
C GLY A 8 15.13 -3.06 1.32
N ASN A 9 15.87 -3.67 2.23
CA ASN A 9 16.39 -5.02 1.99
C ASN A 9 15.42 -6.04 2.57
N PHE A 10 14.54 -6.55 1.70
CA PHE A 10 13.55 -7.56 2.06
C PHE A 10 13.88 -8.96 1.53
N SER A 11 15.16 -9.21 1.22
CA SER A 11 15.57 -10.51 0.64
C SER A 11 15.20 -11.69 1.53
N LYS A 12 15.35 -11.57 2.85
CA LYS A 12 14.96 -12.63 3.78
C LYS A 12 13.44 -12.84 3.80
N THR A 13 12.69 -11.76 3.79
CA THR A 13 11.21 -11.84 3.73
C THR A 13 10.77 -12.50 2.44
N TYR A 14 11.35 -12.13 1.31
CA TYR A 14 11.09 -12.77 0.04
C TYR A 14 11.40 -14.27 0.10
N ASP A 15 12.55 -14.66 0.65
CA ASP A 15 12.94 -16.06 0.78
C ASP A 15 11.96 -16.84 1.65
N TYR A 16 11.48 -16.24 2.74
CA TYR A 16 10.47 -16.86 3.60
C TYR A 16 9.17 -17.06 2.86
N LEU A 17 8.73 -16.05 2.12
CA LEU A 17 7.49 -16.15 1.34
C LEU A 17 7.59 -17.23 0.28
N MET A 18 8.74 -17.36 -0.38
CA MET A 18 8.95 -18.37 -1.41
C MET A 18 9.01 -19.79 -0.86
N LYS A 19 9.33 -19.97 0.43
CA LYS A 19 9.30 -21.28 1.10
C LYS A 19 7.89 -21.71 1.49
N MET A 20 6.94 -20.80 1.52
CA MET A 20 5.54 -21.14 1.79
C MET A 20 4.92 -21.83 0.59
N LYS A 21 3.95 -22.71 0.86
CA LYS A 21 3.09 -23.27 -0.19
C LYS A 21 2.26 -22.15 -0.81
N ASP A 22 2.01 -22.24 -2.12
CA ASP A 22 1.30 -21.21 -2.86
C ASP A 22 -0.02 -20.75 -2.24
N PRO A 23 -0.93 -21.67 -1.82
CA PRO A 23 -2.18 -21.24 -1.19
C PRO A 23 -1.97 -20.46 0.11
N VAL A 24 -1.00 -20.87 0.94
CA VAL A 24 -0.70 -20.19 2.22
C VAL A 24 -0.12 -18.78 1.95
N ARG A 25 0.81 -18.69 1.02
CA ARG A 25 1.41 -17.42 0.63
C ARG A 25 0.36 -16.46 0.08
N LYS A 26 -0.51 -16.94 -0.80
CA LYS A 26 -1.57 -16.12 -1.38
C LYS A 26 -2.51 -15.57 -0.31
N GLN A 27 -2.96 -16.43 0.61
CA GLN A 27 -3.83 -16.01 1.70
C GLN A 27 -3.17 -14.94 2.58
N LEU A 28 -1.89 -15.11 2.90
CA LEU A 28 -1.14 -14.15 3.68
C LEU A 28 -1.08 -12.79 2.99
N LEU A 29 -0.70 -12.77 1.71
CA LEU A 29 -0.55 -11.54 0.94
C LEU A 29 -1.90 -10.84 0.73
N ASP A 30 -2.96 -11.58 0.45
CA ASP A 30 -4.32 -11.02 0.30
C ASP A 30 -4.79 -10.37 1.60
N ARG A 31 -4.53 -11.00 2.74
CA ARG A 31 -4.91 -10.45 4.04
C ARG A 31 -4.22 -9.11 4.30
N TYR A 32 -2.92 -9.00 3.99
CA TYR A 32 -2.19 -7.74 4.13
C TYR A 32 -2.61 -6.69 3.10
N GLY A 33 -2.97 -7.12 1.88
CA GLY A 33 -3.55 -6.22 0.89
C GLY A 33 -4.85 -5.59 1.38
N GLN A 34 -5.77 -6.41 1.88
CA GLN A 34 -7.05 -5.94 2.44
C GLN A 34 -6.83 -5.03 3.64
N ARG A 35 -5.93 -5.39 4.53
CA ARG A 35 -5.61 -4.57 5.70
C ARG A 35 -5.00 -3.24 5.31
N GLY A 36 -4.11 -3.23 4.32
CA GLY A 36 -3.52 -2.00 3.80
C GLY A 36 -4.57 -1.04 3.22
N VAL A 37 -5.53 -1.58 2.48
CA VAL A 37 -6.66 -0.77 1.97
C VAL A 37 -7.44 -0.14 3.12
N GLN A 38 -7.72 -0.88 4.19
CA GLN A 38 -8.43 -0.34 5.34
C GLN A 38 -7.62 0.75 6.05
N LEU A 39 -6.33 0.55 6.22
CA LEU A 39 -5.44 1.54 6.85
C LEU A 39 -5.35 2.81 6.02
N LEU A 40 -5.23 2.68 4.70
CA LEU A 40 -5.22 3.83 3.79
C LEU A 40 -6.56 4.56 3.80
N MET A 41 -7.67 3.82 3.84
CA MET A 41 -9.00 4.43 3.94
C MET A 41 -9.13 5.28 5.20
N GLN A 42 -8.67 4.77 6.34
CA GLN A 42 -8.74 5.48 7.61
C GLN A 42 -7.80 6.68 7.66
N ALA A 43 -6.63 6.58 7.03
CA ALA A 43 -5.61 7.63 7.04
C ALA A 43 -5.85 8.74 6.02
N THR A 44 -6.59 8.46 4.94
CA THR A 44 -6.82 9.42 3.87
C THR A 44 -7.59 10.63 4.38
N PRO A 45 -7.10 11.87 4.18
CA PRO A 45 -7.85 13.06 4.54
C PRO A 45 -9.21 13.06 3.86
N LYS A 46 -10.27 13.28 4.65
CA LYS A 46 -11.65 13.17 4.15
C LYS A 46 -12.25 14.53 3.95
N ASP A 47 -12.72 14.78 2.74
CA ASP A 47 -13.62 15.85 2.42
C ASP A 47 -15.02 15.25 2.12
N THR A 48 -15.13 14.49 1.01
CA THR A 48 -16.36 13.79 0.65
C THR A 48 -16.35 12.30 1.00
N GLY A 49 -15.19 11.77 1.36
CA GLY A 49 -14.99 10.33 1.55
C GLY A 49 -14.75 9.54 0.28
N LEU A 50 -14.84 10.17 -0.89
CA LEU A 50 -14.65 9.47 -2.16
C LEU A 50 -13.24 8.93 -2.32
N THR A 51 -12.21 9.73 -2.03
CA THR A 51 -10.82 9.28 -2.11
C THR A 51 -10.57 8.15 -1.12
N ALA A 52 -11.02 8.29 0.13
CA ALA A 52 -10.87 7.25 1.14
C ALA A 52 -11.52 5.93 0.72
N GLY A 53 -12.66 5.97 0.04
CA GLY A 53 -13.39 4.79 -0.40
C GLY A 53 -12.92 4.21 -1.75
N SER A 54 -11.92 4.79 -2.38
CA SER A 54 -11.47 4.40 -3.73
C SER A 54 -10.19 3.58 -3.76
N TRP A 55 -9.69 3.15 -2.61
CA TRP A 55 -8.49 2.32 -2.52
C TRP A 55 -8.77 0.87 -2.88
N SER A 56 -7.81 0.27 -3.58
CA SER A 56 -7.80 -1.15 -3.90
C SER A 56 -6.36 -1.66 -3.88
N TYR A 57 -6.18 -2.98 -3.98
CA TYR A 57 -4.84 -3.55 -4.04
C TYR A 57 -4.76 -4.64 -5.09
N ASP A 58 -3.56 -4.86 -5.59
CA ASP A 58 -3.19 -5.98 -6.44
C ASP A 58 -1.93 -6.63 -5.90
N ILE A 59 -1.80 -7.94 -6.08
CA ILE A 59 -0.59 -8.67 -5.76
C ILE A 59 0.09 -9.05 -7.06
N ILE A 60 1.33 -8.61 -7.22
CA ILE A 60 2.13 -8.86 -8.42
C ILE A 60 3.32 -9.70 -8.02
N GLN A 61 3.38 -10.92 -8.57
CA GLN A 61 4.51 -11.81 -8.37
C GLN A 61 5.31 -11.90 -9.66
N LYS A 62 6.58 -11.53 -9.59
CA LYS A 62 7.55 -11.64 -10.67
C LYS A 62 8.63 -12.65 -10.28
N LYS A 63 9.55 -12.92 -11.20
CA LYS A 63 10.60 -13.95 -11.01
C LYS A 63 11.38 -13.76 -9.70
N ASN A 64 11.73 -12.52 -9.35
CA ASN A 64 12.56 -12.22 -8.18
C ASN A 64 11.92 -11.19 -7.25
N SER A 65 10.61 -10.97 -7.35
CA SER A 65 9.94 -10.00 -6.50
C SER A 65 8.47 -10.32 -6.31
N ILE A 66 7.95 -9.90 -5.15
CA ILE A 66 6.54 -9.93 -4.82
C ILE A 66 6.17 -8.52 -4.38
N SER A 67 5.10 -7.98 -4.94
CA SER A 67 4.64 -6.62 -4.62
C SER A 67 3.16 -6.65 -4.25
N ILE A 68 2.81 -5.89 -3.22
CA ILE A 68 1.42 -5.50 -2.98
C ILE A 68 1.31 -4.06 -3.47
N VAL A 69 0.48 -3.84 -4.48
CA VAL A 69 0.31 -2.53 -5.11
C VAL A 69 -1.03 -1.96 -4.68
N PHE A 70 -1.01 -0.77 -4.11
CA PHE A 70 -2.23 -0.06 -3.71
C PHE A 70 -2.57 0.99 -4.75
N ASN A 71 -3.81 0.97 -5.22
CA ASN A 71 -4.30 1.87 -6.25
C ASN A 71 -5.47 2.69 -5.71
N ASN A 72 -5.58 3.93 -6.18
CA ASN A 72 -6.75 4.76 -5.88
C ASN A 72 -7.38 5.23 -7.19
N SER A 73 -8.67 4.92 -7.37
CA SER A 73 -9.39 5.18 -8.60
C SER A 73 -9.97 6.60 -8.69
N ASN A 74 -9.85 7.41 -7.64
CA ASN A 74 -10.41 8.76 -7.66
C ASN A 74 -9.51 9.71 -8.45
N ILE A 75 -9.81 9.84 -9.73
CA ILE A 75 -9.14 10.76 -10.65
C ILE A 75 -10.18 11.78 -11.10
N GLN A 76 -9.92 13.08 -10.86
CA GLN A 76 -10.82 14.17 -11.20
C GLN A 76 -10.12 15.11 -12.20
N ASN A 77 -10.70 15.27 -13.39
CA ASN A 77 -10.12 16.08 -14.46
C ASN A 77 -8.66 15.70 -14.77
N GLY A 78 -8.38 14.39 -14.78
CA GLY A 78 -7.03 13.88 -15.00
C GLY A 78 -6.10 13.96 -13.78
N VAL A 79 -6.57 14.45 -12.63
CA VAL A 79 -5.76 14.62 -11.42
C VAL A 79 -6.04 13.47 -10.45
N PRO A 80 -4.99 12.69 -10.07
CA PRO A 80 -5.13 11.67 -9.05
C PRO A 80 -5.19 12.32 -7.66
N ILE A 81 -6.36 12.37 -7.09
CA ILE A 81 -6.62 13.12 -5.85
C ILE A 81 -5.78 12.60 -4.67
N ALA A 82 -5.64 11.28 -4.53
CA ALA A 82 -4.85 10.74 -3.43
C ALA A 82 -3.38 11.18 -3.47
N VAL A 83 -2.81 11.42 -4.66
CA VAL A 83 -1.44 11.91 -4.82
C VAL A 83 -1.32 13.36 -4.35
N ILE A 84 -2.24 14.22 -4.76
CA ILE A 84 -2.15 15.63 -4.38
C ILE A 84 -2.40 15.84 -2.89
N LEU A 85 -3.18 14.97 -2.24
CA LEU A 85 -3.34 14.99 -0.79
C LEU A 85 -2.04 14.64 -0.08
N GLN A 86 -1.27 13.70 -0.63
CA GLN A 86 0.02 13.27 -0.05
C GLN A 86 1.12 14.33 -0.25
N TYR A 87 1.24 14.88 -1.46
CA TYR A 87 2.38 15.69 -1.85
C TYR A 87 2.09 17.18 -1.96
N GLY A 88 0.82 17.59 -1.91
CA GLY A 88 0.42 18.95 -2.14
C GLY A 88 0.26 19.28 -3.62
N HIS A 89 -0.21 20.47 -3.91
CA HIS A 89 -0.45 20.89 -5.29
C HIS A 89 -0.54 22.41 -5.41
N ALA A 90 -0.27 22.90 -6.63
CA ALA A 90 -0.45 24.30 -6.98
C ALA A 90 -1.93 24.62 -7.19
N THR A 91 -2.33 25.84 -6.83
CA THR A 91 -3.68 26.35 -7.10
C THR A 91 -3.70 27.22 -8.34
N ASN A 92 -4.91 27.45 -8.88
CA ASN A 92 -5.09 28.30 -10.07
C ASN A 92 -4.67 29.75 -9.86
N ASN A 93 -4.57 30.21 -8.62
CA ASN A 93 -4.22 31.57 -8.25
C ASN A 93 -2.72 31.76 -7.96
N GLY A 94 -1.88 30.80 -8.33
CA GLY A 94 -0.45 30.85 -8.07
C GLY A 94 -0.04 30.48 -6.65
N GLY A 95 -0.99 30.00 -5.83
CA GLY A 95 -0.73 29.52 -4.48
C GLY A 95 -0.33 28.06 -4.46
N TRP A 96 -0.13 27.54 -3.25
CA TRP A 96 0.23 26.15 -2.99
C TRP A 96 -0.58 25.61 -1.81
N VAL A 97 -1.08 24.38 -1.95
CA VAL A 97 -1.71 23.63 -0.86
C VAL A 97 -0.73 22.55 -0.39
N GLU A 98 -0.35 22.60 0.88
CA GLU A 98 0.57 21.64 1.45
C GLU A 98 -0.05 20.23 1.48
N GLY A 99 0.78 19.23 1.18
CA GLY A 99 0.42 17.84 1.37
C GLY A 99 0.57 17.40 2.81
N VAL A 100 -0.04 16.26 3.12
CA VAL A 100 0.11 15.58 4.41
C VAL A 100 0.59 14.16 4.12
N ASP A 101 1.73 13.78 4.66
CA ASP A 101 2.23 12.40 4.53
C ASP A 101 1.33 11.47 5.34
N TYR A 102 0.31 10.91 4.72
CA TYR A 102 -0.61 9.98 5.35
C TYR A 102 -0.37 8.53 4.91
N ILE A 103 0.19 8.33 3.72
CA ILE A 103 0.37 7.00 3.14
C ILE A 103 1.48 6.24 3.85
N ASN A 104 2.66 6.85 4.01
CA ASN A 104 3.80 6.17 4.60
C ASN A 104 3.56 5.77 6.07
N PRO A 105 3.04 6.64 6.95
CA PRO A 105 2.72 6.23 8.32
C PRO A 105 1.66 5.13 8.40
N ALA A 106 0.71 5.11 7.46
CA ALA A 106 -0.32 4.07 7.44
C ALA A 106 0.25 2.70 7.10
N LEU A 107 1.19 2.63 6.14
CA LEU A 107 1.67 1.36 5.60
C LEU A 107 2.94 0.83 6.28
N THR A 108 3.75 1.67 6.93
CA THR A 108 5.00 1.23 7.56
C THR A 108 4.77 0.12 8.60
N PRO A 109 3.81 0.25 9.56
CA PRO A 109 3.55 -0.83 10.51
C PRO A 109 3.05 -2.11 9.84
N LEU A 110 2.33 -1.98 8.72
CA LEU A 110 1.82 -3.12 7.97
C LEU A 110 2.97 -3.99 7.44
N PHE A 111 3.99 -3.37 6.87
CA PHE A 111 5.16 -4.09 6.35
C PHE A 111 5.95 -4.77 7.46
N GLU A 112 6.09 -4.12 8.61
CA GLU A 112 6.75 -4.72 9.77
C GLU A 112 6.02 -5.97 10.25
N GLU A 113 4.70 -5.92 10.34
CA GLU A 113 3.88 -7.07 10.71
C GLU A 113 3.97 -8.20 9.68
N LEU A 114 4.00 -7.87 8.39
CA LEU A 114 4.14 -8.85 7.32
C LEU A 114 5.45 -9.63 7.46
N VAL A 115 6.54 -8.94 7.73
CA VAL A 115 7.85 -9.58 7.94
C VAL A 115 7.79 -10.57 9.10
N ASP A 116 7.25 -10.13 10.24
CA ASP A 116 7.13 -10.98 11.43
C ASP A 116 6.24 -12.19 11.19
N GLU A 117 5.11 -12.00 10.53
CA GLU A 117 4.17 -13.08 10.28
C GLU A 117 4.69 -14.08 9.25
N ALA A 118 5.39 -13.60 8.22
CA ALA A 118 6.04 -14.47 7.25
C ALA A 118 7.06 -15.37 7.93
N TRP A 119 7.85 -14.83 8.85
CA TRP A 119 8.81 -15.62 9.64
C TRP A 119 8.12 -16.68 10.47
N LYS A 120 7.02 -16.32 11.15
CA LYS A 120 6.26 -17.26 11.98
C LYS A 120 5.68 -18.41 11.15
N GLU A 121 5.13 -18.12 9.98
CA GLU A 121 4.56 -19.16 9.11
C GLU A 121 5.62 -20.14 8.62
N VAL A 122 6.81 -19.66 8.27
CA VAL A 122 7.92 -20.50 7.83
C VAL A 122 8.43 -21.37 8.97
N THR A 123 8.52 -20.85 10.19
CA THR A 123 9.04 -21.58 11.33
C THR A 123 8.07 -22.61 11.89
N ARG A 124 6.78 -22.55 11.52
CA ARG A 124 5.81 -23.60 11.83
C ARG A 124 5.97 -24.85 10.97
N LEU A 125 6.57 -24.68 9.83
CA LEU A 125 6.76 -25.79 8.89
C LEU A 125 7.94 -26.65 9.33
#